data_a8df2e53230d2ef79f39b7c0fd71c2f1
#
_entry.id   a8df2e53230d2ef79f39b7c0fd71c2f1
#
_cell.length_a   1.000
_cell.length_b   1.000
_cell.length_c   1.000
_cell.angle_alpha   90.00
_cell.angle_beta   90.00
_cell.angle_gamma   90.00
#
_symmetry.space_group_name_H-M   'P 1'
#
loop_
_entity.id
_entity.type
_entity.pdbx_description
1 polymer ?
#
loop_
_entity_poly.entity_id
_entity_poly.type
_entity_poly.pdbx_seq_one_letter_code
_entity_poly.pdbx_strand_id
1 'polypeptide(L)'
;MSFTENDENCLPTGTILPVEGTPFDFRESKEIGRDIGVDCPQLRNGKGYDHNFILQGEKGEKLAAILYSPETGIEMTVRTTMPGVQFYSGNVLDGPVGKSGIAYEKNMGLCLETQYFPNAMSCTNFPSPVLRKGEPYAQDTTFTFCCK
;
A
#
# COMPACT_ATOMS: atom_id res chain seq x y z
N MET A 1 -8.12 10.90 3.71
CA MET A 1 -7.43 9.61 3.45
C MET A 1 -7.34 8.82 4.75
N SER A 2 -7.40 7.49 4.69
CA SER A 2 -7.37 6.59 5.85
C SER A 2 -6.72 5.26 5.45
N PHE A 3 -6.40 4.44 6.44
CA PHE A 3 -5.82 3.11 6.26
C PHE A 3 -6.45 2.12 7.24
N THR A 4 -6.30 0.82 6.99
CA THR A 4 -6.78 -0.23 7.89
C THR A 4 -5.77 -0.46 9.01
N GLU A 5 -6.27 -0.49 10.25
CA GLU A 5 -5.46 -0.84 11.43
C GLU A 5 -5.05 -2.32 11.36
N ASN A 6 -3.79 -2.61 11.66
CA ASN A 6 -3.28 -3.97 11.78
C ASN A 6 -3.00 -4.33 13.24
N ASP A 7 -3.28 -5.57 13.61
CA ASP A 7 -2.86 -6.16 14.87
C ASP A 7 -1.36 -6.53 14.87
N GLU A 8 -0.89 -7.12 15.94
CA GLU A 8 0.51 -7.56 16.12
C GLU A 8 0.97 -8.65 15.13
N ASN A 9 0.04 -9.33 14.49
CA ASN A 9 0.30 -10.32 13.43
C ASN A 9 0.20 -9.72 12.02
N CYS A 10 0.10 -8.38 11.93
CA CYS A 10 -0.09 -7.64 10.67
C CYS A 10 -1.41 -7.96 9.95
N LEU A 11 -2.45 -8.38 10.71
CA LEU A 11 -3.78 -8.63 10.18
C LEU A 11 -4.71 -7.44 10.45
N PRO A 12 -5.49 -6.97 9.46
CA PRO A 12 -6.47 -5.91 9.68
C PRO A 12 -7.53 -6.30 10.72
N THR A 13 -7.73 -5.41 11.71
CA THR A 13 -8.68 -5.60 12.82
C THR A 13 -10.13 -5.29 12.44
N GLY A 14 -10.34 -4.62 11.31
CA GLY A 14 -11.62 -4.02 10.93
C GLY A 14 -11.72 -2.53 11.25
N THR A 15 -10.84 -1.99 12.07
CA THR A 15 -10.77 -0.56 12.38
C THR A 15 -10.17 0.22 11.21
N ILE A 16 -10.72 1.40 10.93
CA ILE A 16 -10.21 2.33 9.93
C ILE A 16 -9.66 3.56 10.66
N LEU A 17 -8.39 3.85 10.45
CA LEU A 17 -7.69 4.97 11.07
C LEU A 17 -7.44 6.11 10.08
N PRO A 18 -7.56 7.38 10.50
CA PRO A 18 -7.16 8.52 9.67
C PRO A 18 -5.63 8.55 9.52
N VAL A 19 -5.14 9.06 8.38
CA VAL A 19 -3.70 9.25 8.18
C VAL A 19 -3.19 10.52 8.85
N GLU A 20 -4.05 11.51 9.10
CA GLU A 20 -3.70 12.82 9.62
C GLU A 20 -2.96 12.75 10.96
N GLY A 21 -1.82 13.42 11.05
CA GLY A 21 -0.98 13.42 12.24
C GLY A 21 -0.22 12.11 12.50
N THR A 22 -0.19 11.18 11.54
CA THR A 22 0.49 9.90 11.67
C THR A 22 1.65 9.77 10.67
N PRO A 23 2.59 8.81 10.88
CA PRO A 23 3.60 8.47 9.88
C PRO A 23 3.03 8.04 8.51
N PHE A 24 1.75 7.63 8.47
CA PHE A 24 1.03 7.18 7.27
C PHE A 24 0.46 8.34 6.43
N ASP A 25 0.71 9.59 6.81
CA ASP A 25 0.21 10.74 6.06
C ASP A 25 1.10 11.05 4.85
N PHE A 26 0.71 10.52 3.69
CA PHE A 26 1.30 10.75 2.38
C PHE A 26 0.43 11.64 1.49
N ARG A 27 -0.48 12.43 2.07
CA ARG A 27 -1.30 13.40 1.32
C ARG A 27 -0.44 14.48 0.66
N GLU A 28 0.65 14.85 1.34
CA GLU A 28 1.73 15.65 0.77
C GLU A 28 2.94 14.75 0.48
N SER A 29 3.64 15.05 -0.61
CA SER A 29 4.84 14.29 -1.00
C SER A 29 5.91 14.34 0.09
N LYS A 30 6.41 13.17 0.47
CA LYS A 30 7.50 13.04 1.43
C LYS A 30 8.36 11.82 1.13
N GLU A 31 9.60 11.83 1.60
CA GLU A 31 10.45 10.66 1.56
C GLU A 31 9.86 9.53 2.41
N ILE A 32 9.86 8.30 1.87
CA ILE A 32 9.36 7.11 2.58
C ILE A 32 10.17 6.88 3.86
N GLY A 33 11.49 7.10 3.79
CA GLY A 33 12.40 6.91 4.93
C GLY A 33 12.22 7.92 6.06
N ARG A 34 11.55 9.05 5.82
CA ARG A 34 11.44 10.13 6.82
C ARG A 34 10.81 9.67 8.13
N ASP A 35 9.72 8.91 8.03
CA ASP A 35 8.91 8.57 9.20
C ASP A 35 8.89 7.04 9.49
N ILE A 36 9.56 6.21 8.69
CA ILE A 36 9.50 4.74 8.80
C ILE A 36 10.05 4.22 10.13
N GLY A 37 10.96 4.97 10.76
CA GLY A 37 11.57 4.63 12.05
C GLY A 37 10.88 5.25 13.27
N VAL A 38 9.77 5.97 13.09
CA VAL A 38 9.03 6.57 14.20
C VAL A 38 8.44 5.49 15.10
N ASP A 39 8.50 5.70 16.42
CA ASP A 39 7.89 4.78 17.38
C ASP A 39 6.35 4.89 17.32
N CYS A 40 5.77 4.07 16.48
CA CYS A 40 4.34 3.98 16.22
C CYS A 40 3.89 2.52 16.25
N PRO A 41 2.81 2.18 16.97
CA PRO A 41 2.31 0.80 17.05
C PRO A 41 2.10 0.17 15.68
N GLN A 42 1.52 0.89 14.73
CA GLN A 42 1.25 0.37 13.40
C GLN A 42 2.54 0.09 12.60
N LEU A 43 3.56 0.96 12.69
CA LEU A 43 4.86 0.70 12.08
C LEU A 43 5.58 -0.48 12.74
N ARG A 44 5.41 -0.68 14.05
CA ARG A 44 5.95 -1.87 14.74
C ARG A 44 5.29 -3.15 14.26
N ASN A 45 3.96 -3.15 14.15
CA ASN A 45 3.19 -4.30 13.67
C ASN A 45 3.58 -4.70 12.24
N GLY A 46 3.72 -3.73 11.33
CA GLY A 46 4.16 -3.96 9.94
C GLY A 46 5.67 -4.10 9.76
N LYS A 47 6.49 -3.90 10.82
CA LYS A 47 7.95 -3.79 10.75
C LYS A 47 8.44 -2.69 9.80
N GLY A 48 7.61 -1.70 9.55
CA GLY A 48 7.66 -0.64 8.56
C GLY A 48 6.28 -0.39 7.97
N TYR A 49 6.19 0.16 6.77
CA TYR A 49 4.90 0.27 6.08
C TYR A 49 4.51 -1.10 5.49
N ASP A 50 3.35 -1.60 5.88
CA ASP A 50 2.70 -2.78 5.33
C ASP A 50 1.19 -2.67 5.61
N HIS A 51 0.57 -1.67 4.99
CA HIS A 51 -0.80 -1.27 5.32
C HIS A 51 -1.61 -1.00 4.06
N ASN A 52 -2.89 -1.35 4.15
CA ASN A 52 -3.86 -1.05 3.11
C ASN A 52 -4.41 0.37 3.29
N PHE A 53 -4.16 1.24 2.31
CA PHE A 53 -4.74 2.57 2.22
C PHE A 53 -6.09 2.53 1.51
N ILE A 54 -7.08 3.22 2.07
CA ILE A 54 -8.43 3.28 1.51
C ILE A 54 -8.48 4.36 0.43
N LEU A 55 -8.80 3.95 -0.78
CA LEU A 55 -8.95 4.86 -1.92
C LEU A 55 -10.34 5.47 -1.91
N GLN A 56 -10.38 6.80 -1.82
CA GLN A 56 -11.63 7.56 -1.84
C GLN A 56 -12.07 7.86 -3.27
N GLY A 57 -13.36 7.95 -3.48
CA GLY A 57 -13.98 8.26 -4.76
C GLY A 57 -15.15 7.32 -5.07
N GLU A 58 -15.97 7.75 -6.03
CA GLU A 58 -17.07 6.93 -6.54
C GLU A 58 -16.57 5.76 -7.40
N LYS A 59 -17.49 4.99 -7.96
CA LYS A 59 -17.16 3.90 -8.89
C LYS A 59 -16.33 4.43 -10.06
N GLY A 60 -15.29 3.70 -10.43
CA GLY A 60 -14.38 4.03 -11.51
C GLY A 60 -12.93 4.13 -11.07
N GLU A 61 -12.10 4.60 -11.96
CA GLU A 61 -10.64 4.69 -11.75
C GLU A 61 -10.30 5.83 -10.78
N LYS A 62 -9.52 5.50 -9.76
CA LYS A 62 -9.06 6.41 -8.70
C LYS A 62 -7.53 6.55 -8.73
N LEU A 63 -7.00 7.70 -8.36
CA LEU A 63 -5.59 7.85 -8.07
C LEU A 63 -5.26 7.08 -6.79
N ALA A 64 -4.39 6.08 -6.91
CA ALA A 64 -3.93 5.27 -5.78
C ALA A 64 -2.64 5.81 -5.17
N ALA A 65 -1.65 6.13 -6.01
CA ALA A 65 -0.35 6.63 -5.56
C ALA A 65 0.38 7.39 -6.66
N ILE A 66 1.30 8.27 -6.24
CA ILE A 66 2.36 8.82 -7.07
C ILE A 66 3.68 8.52 -6.35
N LEU A 67 4.61 7.88 -7.04
CA LEU A 67 5.94 7.55 -6.53
C LEU A 67 6.99 8.21 -7.43
N TYR A 68 7.94 8.91 -6.82
CA TYR A 68 9.02 9.60 -7.53
C TYR A 68 10.39 9.18 -6.97
N SER A 69 11.34 8.92 -7.87
CA SER A 69 12.74 8.67 -7.53
C SER A 69 13.60 9.85 -7.98
N PRO A 70 14.17 10.63 -7.04
CA PRO A 70 15.04 11.77 -7.40
C PRO A 70 16.36 11.32 -8.05
N GLU A 71 16.82 10.09 -7.80
CA GLU A 71 18.06 9.57 -8.39
C GLU A 71 17.92 9.29 -9.89
N THR A 72 16.74 8.83 -10.32
CA THR A 72 16.50 8.45 -11.72
C THR A 72 15.65 9.47 -12.47
N GLY A 73 14.98 10.38 -11.77
CA GLY A 73 13.99 11.30 -12.34
C GLY A 73 12.69 10.60 -12.75
N ILE A 74 12.51 9.32 -12.44
CA ILE A 74 11.31 8.58 -12.84
C ILE A 74 10.19 8.84 -11.84
N GLU A 75 9.03 9.23 -12.36
CA GLU A 75 7.77 9.25 -11.62
C GLU A 75 6.84 8.17 -12.14
N MET A 76 6.23 7.42 -11.20
CA MET A 76 5.19 6.43 -11.47
C MET A 76 3.88 6.88 -10.84
N THR A 77 2.84 7.00 -11.65
CA THR A 77 1.46 7.22 -11.20
C THR A 77 0.69 5.92 -11.27
N VAL A 78 0.03 5.53 -10.18
CA VAL A 78 -0.82 4.33 -10.10
C VAL A 78 -2.28 4.76 -9.99
N ARG A 79 -3.10 4.25 -10.92
CA ARG A 79 -4.57 4.42 -10.91
C ARG A 79 -5.24 3.07 -10.89
N THR A 80 -6.40 2.97 -10.23
CA THR A 80 -7.12 1.68 -10.13
C THR A 80 -8.61 1.84 -9.87
N THR A 81 -9.37 0.83 -10.27
CA THR A 81 -10.78 0.69 -9.88
C THR A 81 -10.95 0.01 -8.51
N MET A 82 -9.87 -0.54 -7.93
CA MET A 82 -9.90 -1.24 -6.65
C MET A 82 -10.19 -0.29 -5.47
N PRO A 83 -10.77 -0.79 -4.37
CA PRO A 83 -11.10 0.03 -3.19
C PRO A 83 -9.89 0.42 -2.33
N GLY A 84 -8.77 -0.27 -2.45
CA GLY A 84 -7.59 -0.05 -1.64
C GLY A 84 -6.29 -0.30 -2.38
N VAL A 85 -5.20 0.15 -1.77
CA VAL A 85 -3.83 -0.13 -2.19
C VAL A 85 -2.98 -0.47 -0.96
N GLN A 86 -2.36 -1.66 -0.96
CA GLN A 86 -1.34 -2.00 0.03
C GLN A 86 -0.05 -1.27 -0.33
N PHE A 87 0.51 -0.56 0.63
CA PHE A 87 1.85 -0.05 0.56
C PHE A 87 2.75 -0.90 1.46
N TYR A 88 3.67 -1.64 0.85
CA TYR A 88 4.67 -2.45 1.52
C TYR A 88 6.07 -1.93 1.22
N SER A 89 6.85 -1.64 2.25
CA SER A 89 8.17 -1.01 2.13
C SER A 89 9.35 -2.01 2.19
N GLY A 90 9.14 -3.27 1.82
CA GLY A 90 10.21 -4.27 1.74
C GLY A 90 10.78 -4.67 3.10
N ASN A 91 9.95 -4.75 4.14
CA ASN A 91 10.36 -4.83 5.55
C ASN A 91 11.03 -6.15 5.96
N VAL A 92 10.76 -7.23 5.22
CA VAL A 92 11.22 -8.59 5.53
C VAL A 92 12.11 -9.18 4.44
N LEU A 93 12.66 -8.34 3.57
CA LEU A 93 13.71 -8.77 2.65
C LEU A 93 14.97 -9.10 3.47
N ASP A 94 15.47 -10.31 3.34
CA ASP A 94 16.60 -10.85 4.11
C ASP A 94 17.59 -11.53 3.18
N GLY A 95 18.29 -10.73 2.40
CA GLY A 95 19.48 -11.10 1.67
C GLY A 95 19.39 -12.13 0.55
N PRO A 96 18.20 -12.47 -0.07
CA PRO A 96 18.26 -13.33 -1.24
C PRO A 96 19.06 -12.62 -2.35
N VAL A 97 20.03 -13.34 -2.92
CA VAL A 97 20.85 -12.80 -4.00
C VAL A 97 20.01 -12.75 -5.27
N GLY A 98 19.81 -11.55 -5.79
CA GLY A 98 19.05 -11.28 -7.00
C GLY A 98 19.93 -11.21 -8.24
N LYS A 99 19.42 -10.55 -9.28
CA LYS A 99 20.14 -10.30 -10.53
C LYS A 99 21.44 -9.55 -10.25
N SER A 100 22.48 -9.86 -11.01
CA SER A 100 23.81 -9.25 -10.90
C SER A 100 24.55 -9.49 -9.57
N GLY A 101 24.14 -10.49 -8.80
CA GLY A 101 24.80 -10.85 -7.54
C GLY A 101 24.52 -9.88 -6.38
N ILE A 102 23.51 -9.00 -6.51
CA ILE A 102 23.13 -8.05 -5.46
C ILE A 102 22.22 -8.76 -4.46
N ALA A 103 22.56 -8.71 -3.16
CA ALA A 103 21.69 -9.15 -2.09
C ALA A 103 20.56 -8.12 -1.89
N TYR A 104 19.31 -8.58 -1.83
CA TYR A 104 18.17 -7.72 -1.53
C TYR A 104 17.99 -7.62 -0.02
N GLU A 105 18.23 -6.45 0.53
CA GLU A 105 18.12 -6.17 1.94
C GLU A 105 16.82 -5.40 2.26
N LYS A 106 16.52 -5.30 3.55
CA LYS A 106 15.38 -4.57 4.08
C LYS A 106 15.30 -3.17 3.45
N ASN A 107 14.11 -2.81 2.99
CA ASN A 107 13.76 -1.52 2.39
C ASN A 107 14.47 -1.20 1.05
N MET A 108 15.07 -2.18 0.38
CA MET A 108 15.64 -2.00 -0.97
C MET A 108 14.61 -2.03 -2.11
N GLY A 109 13.34 -2.22 -1.78
CA GLY A 109 12.23 -2.21 -2.74
C GLY A 109 10.92 -1.93 -2.02
N LEU A 110 9.88 -1.67 -2.81
CA LEU A 110 8.53 -1.47 -2.30
C LEU A 110 7.49 -2.08 -3.23
N CYS A 111 6.28 -2.31 -2.71
CA CYS A 111 5.13 -2.71 -3.50
C CYS A 111 3.99 -1.71 -3.33
N LEU A 112 3.23 -1.51 -4.42
CA LEU A 112 1.93 -0.83 -4.43
C LEU A 112 0.93 -1.82 -5.02
N GLU A 113 0.14 -2.46 -4.15
CA GLU A 113 -0.71 -3.60 -4.50
C GLU A 113 -2.18 -3.17 -4.46
N THR A 114 -2.78 -2.97 -5.63
CA THR A 114 -4.18 -2.57 -5.73
C THR A 114 -5.08 -3.77 -5.48
N GLN A 115 -6.02 -3.67 -4.52
CA GLN A 115 -6.71 -4.84 -3.99
C GLN A 115 -8.02 -4.50 -3.27
N TYR A 116 -8.81 -5.53 -2.95
CA TYR A 116 -9.76 -5.48 -1.83
C TYR A 116 -8.98 -5.46 -0.52
N PHE A 117 -9.63 -4.99 0.55
CA PHE A 117 -8.94 -4.89 1.85
C PHE A 117 -8.58 -6.29 2.37
N PRO A 118 -7.36 -6.50 2.87
CA PRO A 118 -6.98 -7.75 3.49
C PRO A 118 -7.93 -8.07 4.65
N ASN A 119 -8.15 -9.36 4.94
CA ASN A 119 -9.09 -9.85 5.96
C ASN A 119 -10.57 -9.44 5.76
N ALA A 120 -10.96 -9.01 4.55
CA ALA A 120 -12.33 -8.53 4.29
C ALA A 120 -13.41 -9.61 4.50
N MET A 121 -13.05 -10.89 4.46
CA MET A 121 -14.00 -11.98 4.74
C MET A 121 -14.40 -12.05 6.21
N SER A 122 -13.56 -11.55 7.11
CA SER A 122 -13.83 -11.49 8.56
C SER A 122 -14.35 -10.12 9.02
N CYS A 123 -14.16 -9.07 8.22
CA CYS A 123 -14.51 -7.70 8.55
C CYS A 123 -15.72 -7.24 7.72
N THR A 124 -16.92 -7.36 8.27
CA THR A 124 -18.18 -7.09 7.53
C THR A 124 -18.37 -5.64 7.10
N ASN A 125 -17.61 -4.71 7.68
CA ASN A 125 -17.59 -3.29 7.30
C ASN A 125 -16.66 -2.98 6.12
N PHE A 126 -15.88 -3.98 5.66
CA PHE A 126 -15.02 -3.85 4.48
C PHE A 126 -15.78 -4.19 3.20
N PRO A 127 -15.36 -3.63 2.04
CA PRO A 127 -15.90 -4.04 0.76
C PRO A 127 -15.74 -5.55 0.55
N SER A 128 -16.82 -6.25 0.21
CA SER A 128 -16.79 -7.69 0.01
C SER A 128 -15.97 -8.08 -1.23
N PRO A 129 -14.99 -8.98 -1.10
CA PRO A 129 -14.23 -9.52 -2.24
C PRO A 129 -14.94 -10.73 -2.89
N VAL A 130 -16.12 -11.10 -2.41
CA VAL A 130 -16.83 -12.32 -2.86
C VAL A 130 -17.34 -12.15 -4.28
N LEU A 131 -16.93 -13.02 -5.18
CA LEU A 131 -17.47 -13.18 -6.52
C LEU A 131 -18.37 -14.42 -6.54
N ARG A 132 -19.65 -14.26 -6.88
CA ARG A 132 -20.60 -15.36 -6.97
C ARG A 132 -20.61 -15.96 -8.36
N LYS A 133 -21.00 -17.24 -8.46
CA LYS A 133 -21.15 -17.90 -9.76
C LYS A 133 -22.05 -17.10 -10.69
N GLY A 134 -21.56 -16.75 -11.87
CA GLY A 134 -22.27 -15.98 -12.89
C GLY A 134 -22.10 -14.48 -12.82
N GLU A 135 -21.47 -13.95 -11.77
CA GLU A 135 -21.12 -12.53 -11.70
C GLU A 135 -19.84 -12.24 -12.51
N PRO A 136 -19.80 -11.14 -13.28
CA PRO A 136 -18.56 -10.73 -13.94
C PRO A 136 -17.58 -10.13 -12.95
N TYR A 137 -16.30 -10.38 -13.16
CA TYR A 137 -15.22 -9.68 -12.47
C TYR A 137 -14.42 -8.86 -13.49
N ALA A 138 -14.32 -7.56 -13.25
CA ALA A 138 -13.52 -6.64 -14.07
C ALA A 138 -12.88 -5.59 -13.16
N GLN A 139 -11.56 -5.52 -13.16
CA GLN A 139 -10.78 -4.54 -12.41
C GLN A 139 -9.61 -4.06 -13.27
N ASP A 140 -9.34 -2.78 -13.20
CA ASP A 140 -8.26 -2.15 -13.95
C ASP A 140 -7.25 -1.52 -13.00
N THR A 141 -5.97 -1.65 -13.33
CA THR A 141 -4.88 -0.92 -12.69
C THR A 141 -3.92 -0.44 -13.77
N THR A 142 -3.68 0.85 -13.78
CA THR A 142 -2.81 1.53 -14.76
C THR A 142 -1.59 2.08 -14.05
N PHE A 143 -0.40 1.75 -14.57
CA PHE A 143 0.88 2.32 -14.16
C PHE A 143 1.37 3.23 -15.29
N THR A 144 1.48 4.52 -15.01
CA THR A 144 1.99 5.52 -15.97
C THR A 144 3.36 5.99 -15.49
N PHE A 145 4.36 5.96 -16.38
CA PHE A 145 5.71 6.40 -16.07
C PHE A 145 6.05 7.65 -16.88
N CYS A 146 6.72 8.63 -16.23
CA CYS A 146 7.31 9.77 -16.91
C CYS A 146 8.65 10.14 -16.26
N CYS A 147 9.47 10.93 -16.98
CA CYS A 147 10.68 11.53 -16.45
C CYS A 147 10.38 12.99 -16.07
N LYS A 148 10.86 13.42 -14.91
CA LYS A 148 10.80 14.81 -14.42
C LYS A 148 12.19 15.40 -14.28
#